data_b9c728843e7863cbc975a76dd4761b77
#
_entry.id   b9c728843e7863cbc975a76dd4761b77
#
_cell.length_a   1.000
_cell.length_b   1.000
_cell.length_c   1.000
_cell.angle_alpha   90.00
_cell.angle_beta   90.00
_cell.angle_gamma   90.00
#
_symmetry.space_group_name_H-M   'P 1'
#
loop_
_entity.id
_entity.type
_entity.pdbx_description
1 polymer ?
#
loop_
_entity_poly.entity_id
_entity_poly.type
_entity_poly.pdbx_seq_one_letter_code
_entity_poly.pdbx_strand_id
1 'polypeptide(L)'
;MASHDVCDQWLEDFHQDTKFLGDRCLGLDSWGPQATPDWQADAKKKRVKLAYSPEDCTDLCAVTDDGLGWEVKKRMVAYYKADLESSAERLEVWKGKNGGVKVPERRLLFVKWLADAWEDFTTNHPEMIKNAFKRCGTFNNIEGREKHLVKIRRAPHYKAPAKDSEPAVIPKKKRKRNVNPAASALHAKRKKL
;
A
#
# COMPACT_ATOMS: atom_id res chain seq x y z
N MET A 1 -4.09 -10.58 8.21
CA MET A 1 -4.97 -10.33 7.05
C MET A 1 -6.12 -9.48 7.57
N ALA A 2 -6.44 -8.36 6.93
CA ALA A 2 -7.63 -7.60 7.28
C ALA A 2 -8.86 -8.41 6.87
N SER A 3 -9.87 -8.48 7.74
CA SER A 3 -11.16 -9.11 7.44
C SER A 3 -12.03 -8.18 6.59
N HIS A 4 -13.13 -8.69 6.05
CA HIS A 4 -14.14 -7.86 5.38
C HIS A 4 -14.59 -6.71 6.29
N ASP A 5 -14.89 -7.00 7.56
CA ASP A 5 -15.35 -5.99 8.53
C ASP A 5 -14.37 -4.81 8.67
N VAL A 6 -13.05 -5.08 8.64
CA VAL A 6 -12.03 -4.03 8.71
C VAL A 6 -12.03 -3.17 7.44
N CYS A 7 -12.24 -3.78 6.28
CA CYS A 7 -12.32 -3.04 5.02
C CYS A 7 -13.58 -2.19 4.94
N ASP A 8 -14.70 -2.70 5.45
CA ASP A 8 -15.99 -2.00 5.48
C ASP A 8 -15.91 -0.80 6.44
N GLN A 9 -15.36 -0.99 7.64
CA GLN A 9 -15.15 0.09 8.59
C GLN A 9 -14.21 1.16 8.04
N TRP A 10 -13.11 0.74 7.40
CA TRP A 10 -12.18 1.67 6.77
C TRP A 10 -12.83 2.50 5.66
N LEU A 11 -13.68 1.90 4.83
CA LEU A 11 -14.42 2.62 3.79
C LEU A 11 -15.42 3.62 4.38
N GLU A 12 -16.07 3.26 5.48
CA GLU A 12 -16.95 4.16 6.22
C GLU A 12 -16.18 5.35 6.78
N ASP A 13 -15.08 5.10 7.49
CA ASP A 13 -14.23 6.15 8.07
C ASP A 13 -13.71 7.08 6.96
N PHE A 14 -13.19 6.51 5.86
CA PHE A 14 -12.78 7.29 4.69
C PHE A 14 -13.91 8.15 4.12
N HIS A 15 -15.14 7.60 4.07
CA HIS A 15 -16.30 8.36 3.61
C HIS A 15 -16.60 9.52 4.54
N GLN A 16 -16.64 9.29 5.84
CA GLN A 16 -16.95 10.35 6.83
C GLN A 16 -15.93 11.48 6.76
N ASP A 17 -14.64 11.13 6.67
CA ASP A 17 -13.54 12.10 6.64
C ASP A 17 -13.47 12.90 5.34
N THR A 18 -14.01 12.38 4.24
CA THR A 18 -13.80 12.98 2.91
C THR A 18 -15.09 13.36 2.18
N LYS A 19 -16.28 13.11 2.73
CA LYS A 19 -17.58 13.35 2.06
C LYS A 19 -17.79 14.78 1.58
N PHE A 20 -17.18 15.75 2.23
CA PHE A 20 -17.22 17.17 1.88
C PHE A 20 -16.41 17.51 0.60
N LEU A 21 -15.54 16.62 0.14
CA LEU A 21 -14.73 16.81 -1.07
C LEU A 21 -15.49 16.49 -2.37
N GLY A 22 -16.73 16.01 -2.30
CA GLY A 22 -17.51 15.60 -3.46
C GLY A 22 -17.10 14.22 -4.00
N ASP A 23 -16.86 14.11 -5.32
CA ASP A 23 -16.42 12.86 -5.94
C ASP A 23 -14.97 12.55 -5.59
N ARG A 24 -14.72 11.33 -5.15
CA ARG A 24 -13.42 10.85 -4.70
C ARG A 24 -13.00 9.64 -5.51
N CYS A 25 -11.70 9.42 -5.63
CA CYS A 25 -11.14 8.25 -6.29
C CYS A 25 -10.16 7.54 -5.36
N LEU A 26 -10.31 6.23 -5.25
CA LEU A 26 -9.36 5.36 -4.54
C LEU A 26 -8.62 4.50 -5.56
N GLY A 27 -7.29 4.63 -5.56
CA GLY A 27 -6.41 3.68 -6.23
C GLY A 27 -6.17 2.48 -5.31
N LEU A 28 -6.50 1.29 -5.79
CA LEU A 28 -6.46 0.06 -5.00
C LEU A 28 -5.65 -1.02 -5.69
N ASP A 29 -5.06 -1.89 -4.90
CA ASP A 29 -4.62 -3.19 -5.36
C ASP A 29 -5.85 -4.12 -5.54
N SER A 30 -5.76 -5.06 -6.49
CA SER A 30 -6.83 -6.05 -6.74
C SER A 30 -6.89 -7.13 -5.64
N TRP A 31 -6.89 -6.69 -4.37
CA TRP A 31 -6.91 -7.59 -3.24
C TRP A 31 -8.33 -8.00 -2.85
N GLY A 32 -8.52 -9.31 -2.54
CA GLY A 32 -9.79 -9.99 -2.39
C GLY A 32 -10.93 -9.23 -1.69
N PRO A 33 -10.80 -8.79 -0.41
CA PRO A 33 -11.90 -8.13 0.29
C PRO A 33 -12.40 -6.84 -0.38
N GLN A 34 -11.49 -6.07 -1.00
CA GLN A 34 -11.81 -4.80 -1.66
C GLN A 34 -12.31 -4.98 -3.10
N ALA A 35 -12.19 -6.18 -3.66
CA ALA A 35 -12.66 -6.52 -5.00
C ALA A 35 -14.04 -7.18 -5.03
N THR A 36 -14.72 -7.34 -3.88
CA THR A 36 -16.04 -7.95 -3.83
C THR A 36 -17.11 -7.03 -4.42
N PRO A 37 -18.14 -7.60 -5.10
CA PRO A 37 -19.23 -6.81 -5.66
C PRO A 37 -19.95 -5.94 -4.62
N ASP A 38 -20.15 -6.47 -3.41
CA ASP A 38 -20.83 -5.77 -2.32
C ASP A 38 -20.04 -4.54 -1.86
N TRP A 39 -18.72 -4.70 -1.66
CA TRP A 39 -17.85 -3.61 -1.28
C TRP A 39 -17.77 -2.52 -2.37
N GLN A 40 -17.71 -2.93 -3.65
CA GLN A 40 -17.74 -1.99 -4.78
C GLN A 40 -19.08 -1.24 -4.87
N ALA A 41 -20.20 -1.94 -4.60
CA ALA A 41 -21.51 -1.31 -4.57
C ALA A 41 -21.63 -0.29 -3.43
N ASP A 42 -21.08 -0.59 -2.27
CA ASP A 42 -21.07 0.33 -1.13
C ASP A 42 -20.18 1.57 -1.41
N ALA A 43 -18.98 1.39 -1.95
CA ALA A 43 -18.12 2.48 -2.39
C ALA A 43 -18.84 3.41 -3.39
N LYS A 44 -19.58 2.82 -4.35
CA LYS A 44 -20.38 3.58 -5.33
C LYS A 44 -21.48 4.39 -4.66
N LYS A 45 -22.22 3.83 -3.69
CA LYS A 45 -23.24 4.57 -2.90
C LYS A 45 -22.62 5.76 -2.17
N LYS A 46 -21.40 5.62 -1.68
CA LYS A 46 -20.63 6.66 -1.01
C LYS A 46 -19.97 7.66 -1.99
N ARG A 47 -20.23 7.56 -3.29
CA ARG A 47 -19.63 8.41 -4.33
C ARG A 47 -18.10 8.30 -4.38
N VAL A 48 -17.56 7.12 -4.10
CA VAL A 48 -16.15 6.81 -4.22
C VAL A 48 -15.93 6.01 -5.50
N LYS A 49 -15.17 6.56 -6.43
CA LYS A 49 -14.73 5.86 -7.65
C LYS A 49 -13.53 4.96 -7.30
N LEU A 50 -13.56 3.74 -7.78
CA LEU A 50 -12.50 2.76 -7.54
C LEU A 50 -11.68 2.60 -8.82
N ALA A 51 -10.36 2.69 -8.68
CA ALA A 51 -9.39 2.41 -9.73
C ALA A 51 -8.47 1.29 -9.26
N TYR A 52 -8.60 0.12 -9.85
CA TYR A 52 -7.77 -1.03 -9.51
C TYR A 52 -6.50 -1.07 -10.36
N SER A 53 -5.37 -1.36 -9.73
CA SER A 53 -4.16 -1.71 -10.45
C SER A 53 -4.40 -2.97 -11.27
N PRO A 54 -3.91 -3.04 -12.52
CA PRO A 54 -3.99 -4.27 -13.31
C PRO A 54 -3.35 -5.45 -12.56
N GLU A 55 -3.88 -6.65 -12.80
CA GLU A 55 -3.29 -7.87 -12.23
C GLU A 55 -1.79 -7.96 -12.52
N ASP A 56 -1.00 -8.37 -11.54
CA ASP A 56 0.45 -8.50 -11.61
C ASP A 56 1.23 -7.20 -11.96
N CYS A 57 0.60 -6.04 -11.87
CA CYS A 57 1.21 -4.73 -12.16
C CYS A 57 1.33 -3.82 -10.93
N THR A 58 0.96 -4.26 -9.74
CA THR A 58 0.98 -3.46 -8.52
C THR A 58 2.37 -2.87 -8.24
N ASP A 59 3.41 -3.67 -8.44
CA ASP A 59 4.81 -3.26 -8.27
C ASP A 59 5.31 -2.25 -9.34
N LEU A 60 4.51 -2.01 -10.37
CA LEU A 60 4.84 -1.08 -11.47
C LEU A 60 4.06 0.23 -11.39
N CYS A 61 2.82 0.19 -10.92
CA CYS A 61 1.89 1.32 -10.99
C CYS A 61 1.25 1.70 -9.65
N ALA A 62 1.42 0.91 -8.59
CA ALA A 62 0.97 1.31 -7.28
C ALA A 62 1.88 2.40 -6.68
N VAL A 63 1.29 3.52 -6.33
CA VAL A 63 2.02 4.68 -5.78
C VAL A 63 2.78 4.32 -4.50
N THR A 64 2.21 3.44 -3.69
CA THR A 64 2.84 2.93 -2.46
C THR A 64 4.13 2.18 -2.75
N ASP A 65 4.16 1.39 -3.83
CA ASP A 65 5.32 0.58 -4.21
C ASP A 65 6.36 1.38 -5.00
N ASP A 66 5.97 2.53 -5.59
CA ASP A 66 6.90 3.47 -6.25
C ASP A 66 7.70 4.35 -5.26
N GLY A 67 7.80 3.92 -4.03
CA GLY A 67 8.69 4.51 -3.04
C GLY A 67 8.01 5.24 -1.88
N LEU A 68 6.71 5.58 -1.94
CA LEU A 68 6.02 6.19 -0.79
C LEU A 68 6.05 5.28 0.43
N GLY A 69 5.72 4.00 0.26
CA GLY A 69 5.77 3.03 1.33
C GLY A 69 7.17 2.85 1.92
N TRP A 70 8.23 2.97 1.10
CA TRP A 70 9.60 2.92 1.58
C TRP A 70 9.96 4.17 2.40
N GLU A 71 9.55 5.37 1.94
CA GLU A 71 9.80 6.62 2.66
C GLU A 71 9.09 6.65 4.02
N VAL A 72 7.84 6.18 4.09
CA VAL A 72 7.10 6.04 5.36
C VAL A 72 7.80 5.04 6.29
N LYS A 73 8.19 3.87 5.77
CA LYS A 73 8.93 2.86 6.56
C LYS A 73 10.25 3.39 7.08
N LYS A 74 11.01 4.14 6.28
CA LYS A 74 12.26 4.76 6.68
C LYS A 74 12.07 5.73 7.85
N ARG A 75 11.04 6.58 7.79
CA ARG A 75 10.70 7.50 8.88
C ARG A 75 10.23 6.74 10.12
N MET A 76 9.36 5.76 9.96
CA MET A 76 8.92 4.90 11.06
C MET A 76 10.11 4.25 11.78
N VAL A 77 11.13 3.79 11.04
CA VAL A 77 12.36 3.24 11.64
C VAL A 77 13.13 4.32 12.39
N ALA A 78 13.15 5.56 11.93
CA ALA A 78 13.79 6.67 12.64
C ALA A 78 13.07 6.97 13.96
N TYR A 79 11.75 7.07 13.98
CA TYR A 79 10.93 7.22 15.20
C TYR A 79 11.11 6.05 16.16
N TYR A 80 11.07 4.82 15.66
CA TYR A 80 11.35 3.61 16.41
C TYR A 80 12.73 3.67 17.11
N LYS A 81 13.79 4.04 16.38
CA LYS A 81 15.14 4.15 16.95
C LYS A 81 15.20 5.25 18.00
N ALA A 82 14.72 6.44 17.68
CA ALA A 82 14.72 7.56 18.62
C ALA A 82 13.98 7.23 19.93
N ASP A 83 12.83 6.56 19.82
CA ASP A 83 12.05 6.15 20.98
C ASP A 83 12.77 5.11 21.84
N LEU A 84 13.39 4.09 21.23
CA LEU A 84 14.12 3.06 21.98
C LEU A 84 15.45 3.55 22.55
N GLU A 85 16.13 4.46 21.85
CA GLU A 85 17.40 5.04 22.26
C GLU A 85 17.21 6.17 23.29
N SER A 86 15.95 6.60 23.54
CA SER A 86 15.64 7.65 24.53
C SER A 86 16.04 7.27 25.95
N SER A 87 16.11 5.97 26.29
CA SER A 87 16.69 5.49 27.53
C SER A 87 17.26 4.07 27.38
N ALA A 88 18.37 3.79 28.09
CA ALA A 88 18.97 2.47 28.11
C ALA A 88 18.00 1.42 28.68
N GLU A 89 17.21 1.77 29.68
CA GLU A 89 16.19 0.89 30.28
C GLU A 89 15.14 0.48 29.26
N ARG A 90 14.63 1.42 28.47
CA ARG A 90 13.61 1.17 27.44
C ARG A 90 14.12 0.20 26.38
N LEU A 91 15.36 0.38 25.94
CA LEU A 91 16.00 -0.52 25.00
C LEU A 91 16.14 -1.95 25.54
N GLU A 92 16.55 -2.08 26.80
CA GLU A 92 16.72 -3.39 27.46
C GLU A 92 15.35 -4.09 27.66
N VAL A 93 14.31 -3.37 28.06
CA VAL A 93 12.94 -3.91 28.15
C VAL A 93 12.46 -4.34 26.78
N TRP A 94 12.72 -3.57 25.73
CA TRP A 94 12.38 -3.96 24.37
C TRP A 94 13.06 -5.25 23.93
N LYS A 95 14.33 -5.45 24.33
CA LYS A 95 15.11 -6.67 24.07
C LYS A 95 14.66 -7.88 24.89
N GLY A 96 13.76 -7.72 25.83
CA GLY A 96 13.18 -8.81 26.61
C GLY A 96 13.56 -8.83 28.10
N LYS A 97 14.36 -7.88 28.59
CA LYS A 97 14.66 -7.75 30.02
C LYS A 97 13.36 -7.53 30.81
N ASN A 98 13.28 -8.12 32.00
CA ASN A 98 12.09 -8.05 32.86
C ASN A 98 10.78 -8.51 32.17
N GLY A 99 10.85 -9.53 31.30
CA GLY A 99 9.70 -10.08 30.58
C GLY A 99 9.37 -9.37 29.27
N GLY A 100 10.07 -8.29 28.95
CA GLY A 100 9.93 -7.57 27.70
C GLY A 100 8.61 -6.83 27.52
N VAL A 101 8.46 -6.16 26.38
CA VAL A 101 7.21 -5.51 25.98
C VAL A 101 6.24 -6.56 25.44
N LYS A 102 5.02 -6.59 25.94
CA LYS A 102 3.98 -7.53 25.51
C LYS A 102 3.54 -7.26 24.08
N VAL A 103 3.07 -8.29 23.37
CA VAL A 103 2.66 -8.19 21.96
C VAL A 103 1.63 -7.10 21.71
N PRO A 104 0.57 -6.91 22.51
CA PRO A 104 -0.38 -5.80 22.32
C PRO A 104 0.29 -4.42 22.41
N GLU A 105 1.15 -4.24 23.40
CA GLU A 105 1.88 -2.97 23.60
C GLU A 105 2.82 -2.67 22.43
N ARG A 106 3.54 -3.69 21.93
CA ARG A 106 4.36 -3.56 20.71
C ARG A 106 3.53 -3.10 19.52
N ARG A 107 2.34 -3.65 19.33
CA ARG A 107 1.44 -3.25 18.24
C ARG A 107 1.03 -1.79 18.35
N LEU A 108 0.68 -1.33 19.55
CA LEU A 108 0.35 0.08 19.80
C LEU A 108 1.51 1.01 19.52
N LEU A 109 2.73 0.64 19.92
CA LEU A 109 3.94 1.41 19.61
C LEU A 109 4.20 1.48 18.11
N PHE A 110 4.05 0.37 17.38
CA PHE A 110 4.18 0.37 15.92
C PHE A 110 3.16 1.29 15.26
N VAL A 111 1.90 1.27 15.70
CA VAL A 111 0.86 2.16 15.19
C VAL A 111 1.21 3.62 15.46
N LYS A 112 1.71 3.92 16.66
CA LYS A 112 2.16 5.28 17.01
C LYS A 112 3.28 5.75 16.09
N TRP A 113 4.37 4.99 15.96
CA TRP A 113 5.50 5.36 15.10
C TRP A 113 5.10 5.48 13.62
N LEU A 114 4.14 4.67 13.17
CA LEU A 114 3.59 4.78 11.82
C LEU A 114 2.78 6.07 11.65
N ALA A 115 1.97 6.44 12.64
CA ALA A 115 1.21 7.68 12.63
C ALA A 115 2.14 8.90 12.62
N ASP A 116 3.13 8.93 13.52
CA ASP A 116 4.13 10.01 13.59
C ASP A 116 4.90 10.14 12.24
N ALA A 117 5.29 9.01 11.66
CA ALA A 117 5.98 8.97 10.36
C ALA A 117 5.10 9.45 9.20
N TRP A 118 3.81 9.13 9.24
CA TRP A 118 2.85 9.57 8.23
C TRP A 118 2.58 11.07 8.33
N GLU A 119 2.38 11.58 9.54
CA GLU A 119 2.17 13.00 9.79
C GLU A 119 3.38 13.84 9.35
N ASP A 120 4.60 13.43 9.74
CA ASP A 120 5.82 14.06 9.26
C ASP A 120 5.90 14.06 7.74
N PHE A 121 5.64 12.92 7.12
CA PHE A 121 5.75 12.78 5.68
C PHE A 121 4.75 13.63 4.92
N THR A 122 3.50 13.67 5.36
CA THR A 122 2.44 14.45 4.70
C THR A 122 2.60 15.94 4.90
N THR A 123 3.10 16.36 6.06
CA THR A 123 3.31 17.78 6.41
C THR A 123 4.55 18.34 5.74
N ASN A 124 5.67 17.64 5.82
CA ASN A 124 6.96 18.19 5.42
C ASN A 124 7.37 17.82 3.98
N HIS A 125 6.69 16.83 3.35
CA HIS A 125 7.07 16.34 2.02
C HIS A 125 5.89 16.16 1.04
N PRO A 126 4.90 17.10 0.97
CA PRO A 126 3.73 16.95 0.11
C PRO A 126 4.08 16.85 -1.37
N GLU A 127 5.15 17.49 -1.81
CA GLU A 127 5.60 17.43 -3.21
C GLU A 127 6.15 16.06 -3.60
N MET A 128 6.77 15.34 -2.66
CA MET A 128 7.20 13.95 -2.93
C MET A 128 5.99 13.05 -3.18
N ILE A 129 4.91 13.24 -2.42
CA ILE A 129 3.66 12.50 -2.59
C ILE A 129 3.06 12.81 -3.97
N LYS A 130 2.88 14.08 -4.31
CA LYS A 130 2.37 14.50 -5.63
C LYS A 130 3.21 13.94 -6.79
N ASN A 131 4.53 14.01 -6.66
CA ASN A 131 5.43 13.50 -7.69
C ASN A 131 5.36 11.97 -7.85
N ALA A 132 5.15 11.22 -6.75
CA ALA A 132 4.93 9.78 -6.84
C ALA A 132 3.65 9.44 -7.61
N PHE A 133 2.55 10.13 -7.33
CA PHE A 133 1.30 9.98 -8.08
C PHE A 133 1.45 10.33 -9.57
N LYS A 134 2.20 11.39 -9.90
CA LYS A 134 2.49 11.76 -11.30
C LYS A 134 3.34 10.71 -12.01
N ARG A 135 4.36 10.15 -11.33
CA ARG A 135 5.21 9.10 -11.91
C ARG A 135 4.43 7.82 -12.19
N CYS A 136 3.49 7.46 -11.32
CA CYS A 136 2.60 6.32 -11.54
C CYS A 136 1.48 6.61 -12.56
N GLY A 137 1.32 7.85 -12.97
CA GLY A 137 0.28 8.27 -13.92
C GLY A 137 -1.10 8.46 -13.32
N THR A 138 -1.26 8.29 -12.00
CA THR A 138 -2.57 8.28 -11.32
C THR A 138 -3.24 9.64 -11.32
N PHE A 139 -2.49 10.74 -11.24
CA PHE A 139 -3.00 12.12 -11.27
C PHE A 139 -2.62 12.89 -12.53
N ASN A 140 -2.19 12.19 -13.56
CA ASN A 140 -1.85 12.86 -14.81
C ASN A 140 -3.10 13.28 -15.56
N ASN A 141 -2.97 14.38 -16.31
CA ASN A 141 -4.03 14.91 -17.14
C ASN A 141 -4.54 13.85 -18.13
N ILE A 142 -5.86 13.66 -18.18
CA ILE A 142 -6.53 12.71 -19.10
C ILE A 142 -6.19 12.98 -20.57
N GLU A 143 -5.92 14.26 -20.93
CA GLU A 143 -5.52 14.63 -22.27
C GLU A 143 -4.09 14.18 -22.63
N GLY A 144 -3.35 13.65 -21.67
CA GLY A 144 -2.04 13.08 -21.90
C GLY A 144 -0.89 14.09 -21.97
N ARG A 145 -1.10 15.34 -21.58
CA ARG A 145 -0.04 16.38 -21.57
C ARG A 145 1.12 16.03 -20.64
N GLU A 146 0.84 15.28 -19.58
CA GLU A 146 1.82 14.88 -18.56
C GLU A 146 2.35 13.44 -18.73
N LYS A 147 2.06 12.78 -19.84
CA LYS A 147 2.54 11.40 -20.12
C LYS A 147 4.05 11.23 -19.98
N HIS A 148 4.83 12.27 -20.28
CA HIS A 148 6.27 12.27 -20.14
C HIS A 148 6.76 12.16 -18.69
N LEU A 149 5.89 12.44 -17.72
CA LEU A 149 6.18 12.33 -16.28
C LEU A 149 6.05 10.88 -15.78
N VAL A 150 5.34 10.01 -16.52
CA VAL A 150 5.18 8.61 -16.15
C VAL A 150 6.53 7.89 -16.25
N LYS A 151 6.99 7.37 -15.12
CA LYS A 151 8.26 6.63 -14.99
C LYS A 151 8.03 5.34 -14.26
N ILE A 152 8.09 4.24 -14.99
CA ILE A 152 7.96 2.91 -14.39
C ILE A 152 9.34 2.44 -13.93
N ARG A 153 9.53 2.24 -12.63
CA ARG A 153 10.81 1.92 -12.01
C ARG A 153 11.53 0.73 -12.63
N ARG A 154 10.79 -0.30 -13.03
CA ARG A 154 11.34 -1.53 -13.64
C ARG A 154 11.32 -1.53 -15.16
N ALA A 155 10.81 -0.46 -15.76
CA ALA A 155 10.77 -0.28 -17.20
C ALA A 155 11.19 1.16 -17.58
N PRO A 156 12.50 1.51 -17.41
CA PRO A 156 12.99 2.88 -17.59
C PRO A 156 12.80 3.41 -19.01
N HIS A 157 12.64 2.51 -19.99
CA HIS A 157 12.38 2.86 -21.39
C HIS A 157 10.89 2.89 -21.75
N TYR A 158 10.00 2.68 -20.78
CA TYR A 158 8.57 2.75 -21.02
C TYR A 158 8.16 4.13 -21.49
N LYS A 159 7.42 4.14 -22.59
CA LYS A 159 6.75 5.34 -23.11
C LYS A 159 5.25 5.10 -23.08
N ALA A 160 4.52 5.97 -22.40
CA ALA A 160 3.08 5.87 -22.37
C ALA A 160 2.52 5.95 -23.80
N PRO A 161 1.61 5.05 -24.19
CA PRO A 161 1.07 4.99 -25.55
C PRO A 161 0.35 6.31 -25.91
N ALA A 162 0.29 6.62 -27.20
CA ALA A 162 -0.52 7.73 -27.68
C ALA A 162 -2.01 7.48 -27.36
N LYS A 163 -2.80 8.55 -27.21
CA LYS A 163 -4.22 8.50 -26.78
C LYS A 163 -5.07 7.53 -27.61
N ASP A 164 -4.74 7.36 -28.89
CA ASP A 164 -5.49 6.59 -29.87
C ASP A 164 -4.86 5.22 -30.19
N SER A 165 -3.80 4.83 -29.47
CA SER A 165 -3.24 3.48 -29.63
C SER A 165 -4.09 2.50 -28.83
N GLU A 166 -4.51 1.41 -29.48
CA GLU A 166 -5.12 0.28 -28.76
C GLU A 166 -4.21 -0.16 -27.61
N PRO A 167 -4.78 -0.50 -26.43
CA PRO A 167 -3.99 -0.98 -25.32
C PRO A 167 -3.17 -2.20 -25.78
N ALA A 168 -1.86 -2.08 -25.71
CA ALA A 168 -0.98 -3.19 -26.05
C ALA A 168 -1.42 -4.41 -25.24
N VAL A 169 -1.81 -5.48 -25.93
CA VAL A 169 -2.13 -6.76 -25.29
C VAL A 169 -0.84 -7.27 -24.66
N ILE A 170 -0.69 -7.02 -23.37
CA ILE A 170 0.47 -7.54 -22.61
C ILE A 170 0.31 -9.06 -22.57
N PRO A 171 1.20 -9.82 -23.20
CA PRO A 171 1.10 -11.27 -23.19
C PRO A 171 1.22 -11.74 -21.74
N LYS A 172 0.17 -12.42 -21.23
CA LYS A 172 0.17 -13.01 -19.89
C LYS A 172 1.33 -13.99 -19.78
N LYS A 173 2.45 -13.57 -19.19
CA LYS A 173 3.52 -14.49 -18.81
C LYS A 173 2.94 -15.42 -17.76
N LYS A 174 2.73 -16.70 -18.13
CA LYS A 174 2.38 -17.75 -17.16
C LYS A 174 3.49 -17.79 -16.11
N ARG A 175 3.23 -17.19 -14.94
CA ARG A 175 4.11 -17.36 -13.77
C ARG A 175 4.18 -18.85 -13.47
N LYS A 176 5.32 -19.47 -13.71
CA LYS A 176 5.61 -20.78 -13.12
C LYS A 176 5.59 -20.55 -11.61
N ARG A 177 4.54 -21.02 -10.93
CA ARG A 177 4.53 -21.09 -9.46
C ARG A 177 5.75 -21.94 -9.10
N ASN A 178 6.79 -21.31 -8.57
CA ASN A 178 7.83 -22.00 -7.84
C ASN A 178 7.18 -22.55 -6.57
N VAL A 179 6.62 -23.74 -6.69
CA VAL A 179 6.14 -24.50 -5.53
C VAL A 179 7.43 -24.95 -4.85
N ASN A 180 7.78 -24.28 -3.76
CA ASN A 180 8.91 -24.68 -2.94
C ASN A 180 8.60 -26.09 -2.39
N PRO A 181 9.32 -27.14 -2.84
CA PRO A 181 9.00 -28.52 -2.48
C PRO A 181 9.10 -28.77 -0.96
N ALA A 182 9.87 -27.97 -0.24
CA ALA A 182 9.97 -28.04 1.23
C ALA A 182 8.69 -27.62 1.94
N ALA A 183 7.91 -26.66 1.40
CA ALA A 183 6.65 -26.24 2.00
C ALA A 183 5.53 -27.26 1.83
N SER A 184 5.52 -28.01 0.73
CA SER A 184 4.55 -29.09 0.47
C SER A 184 4.75 -30.29 1.41
N ALA A 185 6.01 -30.62 1.75
CA ALA A 185 6.33 -31.73 2.65
C ALA A 185 5.90 -31.45 4.11
N LEU A 186 5.98 -30.20 4.56
CA LEU A 186 5.52 -29.81 5.91
C LEU A 186 3.99 -29.88 6.07
N HIS A 187 3.25 -29.58 5.01
CA HIS A 187 1.78 -29.61 5.04
C HIS A 187 1.22 -31.04 5.03
N ALA A 188 1.92 -31.97 4.36
CA ALA A 188 1.57 -33.39 4.33
C ALA A 188 1.79 -34.07 5.69
N LYS A 189 2.81 -33.67 6.48
CA LYS A 189 3.05 -34.20 7.82
C LYS A 189 2.04 -33.74 8.88
N ARG A 190 1.41 -32.58 8.72
CA ARG A 190 0.38 -32.09 9.66
C ARG A 190 -1.00 -32.71 9.51
N LYS A 191 -1.26 -33.45 8.42
CA LYS A 191 -2.55 -34.17 8.21
C LYS A 191 -2.53 -35.61 8.68
N LYS A 192 -1.43 -36.09 9.27
CA LYS A 192 -1.28 -37.47 9.76
C LYS A 192 -1.08 -37.56 11.29
N LEU A 193 -1.33 -36.48 12.02
CA LEU A 193 -1.47 -36.38 13.47
C LEU A 193 -2.90 -35.89 13.78
#